data_df326ed75204ab9ddf91d33f6e54d730
#
_entry.id   df326ed75204ab9ddf91d33f6e54d730
#
_cell.length_a   1.000
_cell.length_b   1.000
_cell.length_c   1.000
_cell.angle_alpha   90.00
_cell.angle_beta   90.00
_cell.angle_gamma   90.00
#
_symmetry.space_group_name_H-M   'P 1'
#
loop_
_entity.id
_entity.type
_entity.pdbx_description
1 polymer ?
#
loop_
_entity_poly.entity_id
_entity_poly.type
_entity_poly.pdbx_seq_one_letter_code
_entity_poly.pdbx_strand_id
1 'polypeptide(L)'
;VTWNGWGLGLLVCYDVEFPETVRALALAGADAVLVPTANMLPYDHVPRVLVPARAWENQVYVAYANWCGTEGSLTYGGLSCVAGPAGAVVRAGRDPELLVAELDRSALAVSRRANPYLADRRPDLYG
;
A
#
# COMPACT_ATOMS: atom_id res chain seq x y z
N VAL A 1 -8.92 -10.32 6.57
CA VAL A 1 -10.39 -10.45 6.56
C VAL A 1 -10.93 -10.43 5.15
N THR A 2 -12.15 -10.93 4.94
CA THR A 2 -12.81 -10.88 3.63
C THR A 2 -14.01 -9.95 3.67
N TRP A 3 -14.12 -9.04 2.70
CA TRP A 3 -15.26 -8.14 2.54
C TRP A 3 -15.67 -8.06 1.07
N ASN A 4 -16.93 -8.35 0.77
CA ASN A 4 -17.46 -8.41 -0.62
C ASN A 4 -16.58 -9.23 -1.57
N GLY A 5 -16.02 -10.33 -1.05
CA GLY A 5 -15.10 -11.20 -1.77
C GLY A 5 -13.67 -10.66 -1.93
N TRP A 6 -13.33 -9.44 -1.47
CA TRP A 6 -11.97 -8.94 -1.42
C TRP A 6 -11.24 -9.47 -0.19
N GLY A 7 -10.03 -9.98 -0.37
CA GLY A 7 -9.10 -10.23 0.71
C GLY A 7 -8.50 -8.90 1.18
N LEU A 8 -8.78 -8.49 2.42
CA LEU A 8 -8.25 -7.25 3.00
C LEU A 8 -7.21 -7.55 4.07
N GLY A 9 -6.02 -6.99 3.90
CA GLY A 9 -4.98 -6.91 4.91
C GLY A 9 -5.04 -5.57 5.65
N LEU A 10 -4.60 -5.55 6.90
CA LEU A 10 -4.50 -4.33 7.71
C LEU A 10 -3.09 -4.23 8.29
N LEU A 11 -2.47 -3.09 8.10
CA LEU A 11 -1.21 -2.68 8.74
C LEU A 11 -1.41 -1.34 9.40
N VAL A 12 -0.55 -0.96 10.33
CA VAL A 12 -0.62 0.34 11.00
C VAL A 12 0.69 1.10 10.81
N CYS A 13 0.60 2.26 10.17
CA CYS A 13 1.70 3.23 10.12
C CYS A 13 3.02 2.62 9.63
N TYR A 14 4.01 2.56 10.52
CA TYR A 14 5.38 2.12 10.26
C TYR A 14 5.48 0.68 9.69
N ASP A 15 4.48 -0.17 9.95
CA ASP A 15 4.48 -1.56 9.46
C ASP A 15 4.66 -1.66 7.94
N VAL A 16 4.11 -0.71 7.16
CA VAL A 16 4.19 -0.74 5.68
C VAL A 16 5.60 -0.51 5.14
N GLU A 17 6.48 0.03 5.97
CA GLU A 17 7.87 0.29 5.56
C GLU A 17 8.70 -1.00 5.47
N PHE A 18 8.26 -2.05 6.15
CA PHE A 18 8.89 -3.37 6.12
C PHE A 18 8.30 -4.22 4.97
N PRO A 19 9.11 -4.64 3.98
CA PRO A 19 8.61 -5.41 2.84
C PRO A 19 7.97 -6.74 3.25
N GLU A 20 8.42 -7.32 4.36
CA GLU A 20 7.95 -8.59 4.90
C GLU A 20 6.47 -8.56 5.29
N THR A 21 5.99 -7.44 5.82
CA THR A 21 4.63 -7.32 6.34
C THR A 21 3.59 -7.36 5.22
N VAL A 22 3.80 -6.55 4.16
CA VAL A 22 2.92 -6.56 2.98
C VAL A 22 3.04 -7.89 2.23
N ARG A 23 4.27 -8.44 2.15
CA ARG A 23 4.51 -9.77 1.56
C ARG A 23 3.74 -10.87 2.27
N ALA A 24 3.76 -10.89 3.60
CA ALA A 24 3.02 -11.87 4.38
C ALA A 24 1.51 -11.79 4.12
N LEU A 25 0.95 -10.59 4.09
CA LEU A 25 -0.47 -10.38 3.79
C LEU A 25 -0.84 -10.82 2.36
N ALA A 26 0.01 -10.50 1.38
CA ALA A 26 -0.20 -10.90 -0.01
C ALA A 26 -0.17 -12.43 -0.16
N LEU A 27 0.78 -13.12 0.49
CA LEU A 27 0.87 -14.58 0.53
C LEU A 27 -0.33 -15.22 1.25
N ALA A 28 -0.91 -14.52 2.23
CA ALA A 28 -2.14 -14.93 2.91
C ALA A 28 -3.42 -14.64 2.10
N GLY A 29 -3.28 -14.13 0.86
CA GLY A 29 -4.39 -13.92 -0.07
C GLY A 29 -5.01 -12.53 -0.01
N ALA A 30 -4.30 -11.52 0.50
CA ALA A 30 -4.77 -10.14 0.43
C ALA A 30 -4.81 -9.65 -1.03
N ASP A 31 -5.89 -8.97 -1.38
CA ASP A 31 -6.04 -8.23 -2.64
C ASP A 31 -5.75 -6.73 -2.44
N ALA A 32 -6.05 -6.23 -1.24
CA ALA A 32 -5.77 -4.87 -0.83
C ALA A 32 -5.26 -4.82 0.61
N VAL A 33 -4.34 -3.89 0.88
CA VAL A 33 -3.80 -3.61 2.22
C VAL A 33 -4.17 -2.19 2.61
N LEU A 34 -4.80 -2.02 3.78
CA LEU A 34 -5.22 -0.74 4.33
C LEU A 34 -4.23 -0.32 5.41
N VAL A 35 -3.76 0.93 5.34
CA VAL A 35 -2.68 1.43 6.20
C VAL A 35 -3.04 2.80 6.78
N PRO A 36 -3.76 2.88 7.89
CA PRO A 36 -3.90 4.13 8.63
C PRO A 36 -2.55 4.55 9.23
N THR A 37 -2.21 5.84 9.10
CA THR A 37 -0.85 6.32 9.33
C THR A 37 -0.83 7.76 9.89
N ALA A 38 0.22 8.07 10.64
CA ALA A 38 0.57 9.42 11.11
C ALA A 38 2.04 9.73 10.77
N ASN A 39 2.40 9.61 9.49
CA ASN A 39 3.75 9.88 9.00
C ASN A 39 4.00 11.40 8.90
N MET A 40 5.15 11.82 9.43
CA MET A 40 5.54 13.22 9.53
C MET A 40 6.64 13.59 8.51
N LEU A 41 6.88 14.89 8.37
CA LEU A 41 8.04 15.38 7.63
C LEU A 41 9.35 15.02 8.38
N PRO A 42 10.44 14.69 7.67
CA PRO A 42 10.62 14.76 6.20
C PRO A 42 10.41 13.43 5.46
N TYR A 43 9.61 12.51 5.97
CA TYR A 43 9.53 11.13 5.49
C TYR A 43 8.61 10.93 4.25
N ASP A 44 8.61 11.88 3.33
CA ASP A 44 7.81 11.82 2.07
C ASP A 44 8.14 10.61 1.20
N HIS A 45 9.32 10.03 1.34
CA HIS A 45 9.71 8.83 0.58
C HIS A 45 8.79 7.63 0.86
N VAL A 46 8.17 7.58 2.03
CA VAL A 46 7.25 6.49 2.37
C VAL A 46 6.05 6.47 1.40
N PRO A 47 5.18 7.51 1.34
CA PRO A 47 4.06 7.51 0.42
C PRO A 47 4.47 7.65 -1.06
N ARG A 48 5.66 8.21 -1.36
CA ARG A 48 6.08 8.44 -2.75
C ARG A 48 6.78 7.26 -3.38
N VAL A 49 7.50 6.47 -2.59
CA VAL A 49 8.36 5.38 -3.09
C VAL A 49 7.98 4.05 -2.48
N LEU A 50 7.94 3.94 -1.14
CA LEU A 50 7.74 2.65 -0.50
C LEU A 50 6.34 2.08 -0.74
N VAL A 51 5.30 2.88 -0.55
CA VAL A 51 3.91 2.43 -0.76
C VAL A 51 3.67 1.93 -2.20
N PRO A 52 4.06 2.67 -3.25
CA PRO A 52 3.99 2.15 -4.63
C PRO A 52 4.83 0.88 -4.84
N ALA A 53 6.03 0.80 -4.27
CA ALA A 53 6.86 -0.40 -4.36
C ALA A 53 6.17 -1.61 -3.71
N ARG A 54 5.56 -1.43 -2.53
CA ARG A 54 4.80 -2.51 -1.86
C ARG A 54 3.64 -3.02 -2.70
N ALA A 55 2.89 -2.12 -3.35
CA ALA A 55 1.80 -2.50 -4.23
C ALA A 55 2.30 -3.32 -5.43
N TRP A 56 3.35 -2.84 -6.09
CA TRP A 56 3.95 -3.46 -7.26
C TRP A 56 4.54 -4.84 -6.96
N GLU A 57 5.48 -4.92 -6.02
CA GLU A 57 6.22 -6.17 -5.73
C GLU A 57 5.37 -7.28 -5.12
N ASN A 58 4.20 -6.92 -4.56
CA ASN A 58 3.26 -7.87 -3.97
C ASN A 58 2.02 -8.10 -4.82
N GLN A 59 1.84 -7.33 -5.92
CA GLN A 59 0.70 -7.43 -6.82
C GLN A 59 -0.64 -7.30 -6.06
N VAL A 60 -0.75 -6.25 -5.23
CA VAL A 60 -1.92 -5.89 -4.43
C VAL A 60 -2.20 -4.40 -4.55
N TYR A 61 -3.39 -3.96 -4.16
CA TYR A 61 -3.63 -2.55 -3.87
C TYR A 61 -3.10 -2.20 -2.49
N VAL A 62 -2.56 -0.99 -2.32
CA VAL A 62 -2.19 -0.45 -1.00
C VAL A 62 -2.85 0.91 -0.83
N ALA A 63 -3.76 1.02 0.14
CA ALA A 63 -4.43 2.26 0.50
C ALA A 63 -3.77 2.81 1.79
N TYR A 64 -3.01 3.87 1.62
CA TYR A 64 -2.26 4.54 2.68
C TYR A 64 -2.98 5.84 3.06
N ALA A 65 -3.58 5.89 4.24
CA ALA A 65 -4.32 7.03 4.75
C ALA A 65 -3.48 7.74 5.82
N ASN A 66 -2.88 8.86 5.45
CA ASN A 66 -1.97 9.59 6.32
C ASN A 66 -2.61 10.83 6.94
N TRP A 67 -2.21 11.11 8.16
CA TRP A 67 -2.55 12.36 8.85
C TRP A 67 -1.95 13.56 8.14
N CYS A 68 -2.55 14.74 8.31
CA CYS A 68 -2.06 16.01 7.76
C CYS A 68 -2.19 17.13 8.80
N GLY A 69 -1.49 18.24 8.58
CA GLY A 69 -1.46 19.39 9.50
C GLY A 69 -0.38 19.27 10.57
N THR A 70 -0.46 20.14 11.58
CA THR A 70 0.56 20.25 12.62
C THR A 70 -0.05 20.03 14.01
N GLU A 71 0.63 19.28 14.84
CA GLU A 71 0.29 19.03 16.23
C GLU A 71 1.54 19.21 17.10
N GLY A 72 1.54 20.23 17.94
CA GLY A 72 2.73 20.59 18.72
C GLY A 72 3.92 20.92 17.82
N SER A 73 5.00 20.15 17.95
CA SER A 73 6.21 20.29 17.13
C SER A 73 6.23 19.39 15.89
N LEU A 74 5.23 18.55 15.71
CA LEU A 74 5.16 17.59 14.60
C LEU A 74 4.34 18.18 13.45
N THR A 75 4.86 18.06 12.23
CA THR A 75 4.11 18.36 11.00
C THR A 75 3.92 17.05 10.22
N TYR A 76 2.66 16.65 10.07
CA TYR A 76 2.31 15.45 9.32
C TYR A 76 2.33 15.70 7.81
N GLY A 77 2.81 14.73 7.06
CA GLY A 77 3.14 14.88 5.65
C GLY A 77 1.95 14.91 4.69
N GLY A 78 0.75 14.48 5.12
CA GLY A 78 -0.36 14.25 4.19
C GLY A 78 0.01 13.20 3.15
N LEU A 79 -0.25 13.47 1.88
CA LEU A 79 0.09 12.60 0.75
C LEU A 79 -0.54 11.20 0.83
N SER A 80 -1.72 11.10 1.43
CA SER A 80 -2.51 9.86 1.37
C SER A 80 -2.59 9.35 -0.06
N CYS A 81 -2.52 8.04 -0.27
CA CYS A 81 -2.52 7.50 -1.62
C CYS A 81 -3.12 6.10 -1.70
N VAL A 82 -3.59 5.75 -2.89
CA VAL A 82 -3.92 4.38 -3.27
C VAL A 82 -3.00 3.98 -4.42
N ALA A 83 -2.12 3.03 -4.16
CA ALA A 83 -1.22 2.47 -5.16
C ALA A 83 -1.78 1.14 -5.67
N GLY A 84 -1.75 0.93 -6.98
CA GLY A 84 -2.22 -0.29 -7.63
C GLY A 84 -1.08 -1.21 -8.09
N PRO A 85 -1.41 -2.48 -8.34
CA PRO A 85 -0.43 -3.51 -8.72
C PRO A 85 0.22 -3.27 -10.09
N ALA A 86 -0.40 -2.45 -10.94
CA ALA A 86 0.13 -2.07 -12.26
C ALA A 86 0.93 -0.77 -12.25
N GLY A 87 1.26 -0.23 -11.08
CA GLY A 87 2.04 1.00 -10.92
C GLY A 87 1.22 2.29 -10.91
N ALA A 88 -0.10 2.22 -11.12
CA ALA A 88 -0.98 3.39 -11.01
C ALA A 88 -1.04 3.87 -9.54
N VAL A 89 -0.97 5.18 -9.34
CA VAL A 89 -1.08 5.81 -8.02
C VAL A 89 -2.01 7.00 -8.09
N VAL A 90 -3.06 6.98 -7.26
CA VAL A 90 -3.90 8.15 -6.98
C VAL A 90 -3.43 8.74 -5.65
N ARG A 91 -3.24 10.05 -5.57
CA ARG A 91 -2.61 10.71 -4.41
C ARG A 91 -3.33 11.99 -4.03
N ALA A 92 -3.59 12.17 -2.74
CA ALA A 92 -4.03 13.41 -2.14
C ALA A 92 -2.87 14.40 -1.99
N GLY A 93 -3.20 15.66 -1.73
CA GLY A 93 -2.26 16.71 -1.36
C GLY A 93 -1.78 16.61 0.09
N ARG A 94 -1.29 17.75 0.62
CA ARG A 94 -0.85 17.84 2.01
C ARG A 94 -1.94 18.34 2.95
N ASP A 95 -2.99 18.92 2.39
CA ASP A 95 -4.12 19.47 3.14
C ASP A 95 -5.21 18.38 3.35
N PRO A 96 -6.17 18.59 4.27
CA PRO A 96 -7.28 17.69 4.45
C PRO A 96 -8.07 17.49 3.15
N GLU A 97 -8.15 16.26 2.67
CA GLU A 97 -8.76 15.91 1.40
C GLU A 97 -9.40 14.53 1.47
N LEU A 98 -10.56 14.35 0.81
CA LEU A 98 -11.15 13.04 0.59
C LEU A 98 -10.61 12.45 -0.72
N LEU A 99 -9.78 11.42 -0.59
CA LEU A 99 -9.28 10.65 -1.73
C LEU A 99 -10.22 9.49 -2.03
N VAL A 100 -10.69 9.42 -3.28
CA VAL A 100 -11.51 8.29 -3.77
C VAL A 100 -10.76 7.60 -4.90
N ALA A 101 -10.67 6.27 -4.83
CA ALA A 101 -10.06 5.45 -5.88
C ALA A 101 -10.91 4.20 -6.12
N GLU A 102 -10.93 3.76 -7.36
CA GLU A 102 -11.56 2.51 -7.75
C GLU A 102 -10.54 1.35 -7.69
N LEU A 103 -10.94 0.26 -7.06
CA LEU A 103 -10.17 -0.98 -7.04
C LEU A 103 -10.84 -1.97 -8.01
N ASP A 104 -10.14 -2.33 -9.09
CA ASP A 104 -10.65 -3.22 -10.14
C ASP A 104 -10.04 -4.62 -10.00
N ARG A 105 -10.89 -5.62 -9.78
CA ARG A 105 -10.48 -7.04 -9.69
C ARG A 105 -9.94 -7.59 -11.00
N SER A 106 -10.48 -7.16 -12.11
CA SER A 106 -10.04 -7.62 -13.42
C SER A 106 -8.65 -7.09 -13.73
N ALA A 107 -8.39 -5.82 -13.41
CA ALA A 107 -7.06 -5.21 -13.51
C ALA A 107 -6.05 -5.89 -12.57
N LEU A 108 -6.45 -6.21 -11.34
CA LEU A 108 -5.62 -6.98 -10.40
C LEU A 108 -5.26 -8.36 -10.96
N ALA A 109 -6.23 -9.08 -11.48
CA ALA A 109 -6.01 -10.41 -12.06
C ALA A 109 -5.13 -10.36 -13.32
N VAL A 110 -5.30 -9.35 -14.16
CA VAL A 110 -4.44 -9.12 -15.35
C VAL A 110 -3.01 -8.83 -14.91
N SER A 111 -2.82 -7.95 -13.94
CA SER A 111 -1.49 -7.58 -13.43
C SER A 111 -0.76 -8.78 -12.82
N ARG A 112 -1.44 -9.57 -11.99
CA ARG A 112 -0.88 -10.80 -11.37
C ARG A 112 -0.43 -11.84 -12.40
N ARG A 113 -1.15 -11.96 -13.54
CA ARG A 113 -0.72 -12.85 -14.63
C ARG A 113 0.47 -12.32 -15.40
N ALA A 114 0.51 -11.01 -15.63
CA ALA A 114 1.60 -10.37 -16.36
C ALA A 114 2.89 -10.30 -15.53
N ASN A 115 2.75 -10.17 -14.21
CA ASN A 115 3.85 -9.99 -13.27
C ASN A 115 3.75 -11.00 -12.11
N PRO A 116 4.15 -12.26 -12.32
CA PRO A 116 3.94 -13.35 -11.34
C PRO A 116 4.95 -13.32 -10.17
N TYR A 117 5.21 -12.14 -9.59
CA TYR A 117 6.21 -11.92 -8.52
C TYR A 117 6.11 -12.91 -7.36
N LEU A 118 4.89 -13.25 -6.93
CA LEU A 118 4.73 -14.16 -5.79
C LEU A 118 5.08 -15.61 -6.15
N ALA A 119 4.85 -16.01 -7.41
CA ALA A 119 5.17 -17.35 -7.91
C ALA A 119 6.67 -17.49 -8.22
N ASP A 120 7.32 -16.41 -8.67
CA ASP A 120 8.74 -16.40 -9.05
C ASP A 120 9.69 -16.32 -7.85
N ARG A 121 9.15 -16.21 -6.64
CA ARG A 121 9.97 -16.15 -5.42
C ARG A 121 10.77 -17.44 -5.23
N ARG A 122 11.96 -17.27 -4.70
CA ARG A 122 12.88 -18.37 -4.36
C ARG A 122 13.08 -18.45 -2.83
N PRO A 123 12.03 -18.85 -2.07
CA PRO A 123 12.12 -18.92 -0.60
C PRO A 123 13.21 -19.91 -0.12
N ASP A 124 13.56 -20.88 -0.96
CA ASP A 124 14.69 -21.79 -0.73
C ASP A 124 16.06 -21.08 -0.65
N LEU A 125 16.18 -19.86 -1.18
CA LEU A 125 17.44 -19.12 -1.21
C LEU A 125 17.54 -18.01 -0.15
N TYR A 126 16.43 -17.50 0.36
CA TYR A 126 16.44 -16.34 1.26
C TYR A 126 15.59 -16.48 2.53
N GLY A 127 15.26 -17.67 2.90
CA GLY A 127 14.70 -18.02 4.22
C GLY A 127 13.19 -18.03 4.27
#